data_00e19483833c5bb4b067a1b4d61d43ff
#
_entry.id   00e19483833c5bb4b067a1b4d61d43ff
#
_cell.length_a   1.000
_cell.length_b   1.000
_cell.length_c   1.000
_cell.angle_alpha   90.00
_cell.angle_beta   90.00
_cell.angle_gamma   90.00
#
_symmetry.space_group_name_H-M   'P 1'
#
loop_
_entity.id
_entity.type
_entity.pdbx_description
1 polymer ?
#
loop_
_entity_poly.entity_id
_entity_poly.type
_entity_poly.pdbx_seq_one_letter_code
_entity_poly.pdbx_strand_id
1 'polypeptide(L)'
;MQGLVLALFGACVGSFTNVVAWRLPRQESVVVPSSHCPRCGHAVRWHDNLPVVGWLLLLGRCRDCRSPISVRYPLVEALSAGLWLSAAYVQSSGGGDLPAAVLPWAGLPLIALLLPLVVIDFDHMWLPEPLCRWGVLVGLAISATAGRPVFVEHLIATVLALLALEWLSALAERLVGKPALGLGDAKLAAMGGAWLGHWGIALAMGLAVLAGAVVGGAARITGRLGPQQPFPFGPFIALGIWLVWLMGPFWWWEQWQAALMPWLGL
;
A
#
# COMPACT_ATOMS: atom_id res chain seq x y z
N MET A 1 -15.78 14.07 -16.39
CA MET A 1 -14.46 14.14 -17.06
C MET A 1 -13.29 13.95 -16.07
N GLN A 2 -13.28 14.60 -14.90
CA GLN A 2 -12.18 14.45 -13.92
C GLN A 2 -11.93 13.00 -13.47
N GLY A 3 -12.98 12.23 -13.17
CA GLY A 3 -12.83 10.83 -12.75
C GLY A 3 -12.19 9.93 -13.81
N LEU A 4 -12.52 10.11 -15.10
CA LEU A 4 -11.90 9.34 -16.19
C LEU A 4 -10.41 9.64 -16.29
N VAL A 5 -10.02 10.91 -16.17
CA VAL A 5 -8.60 11.32 -16.22
C VAL A 5 -7.84 10.69 -15.06
N LEU A 6 -8.38 10.74 -13.83
CA LEU A 6 -7.77 10.11 -12.67
C LEU A 6 -7.66 8.58 -12.82
N ALA A 7 -8.69 7.92 -13.34
CA ALA A 7 -8.63 6.49 -13.59
C ALA A 7 -7.52 6.12 -14.59
N LEU A 8 -7.39 6.88 -15.68
CA LEU A 8 -6.34 6.65 -16.68
C LEU A 8 -4.93 6.86 -16.10
N PHE A 9 -4.72 7.96 -15.36
CA PHE A 9 -3.45 8.18 -14.68
C PHE A 9 -3.16 7.10 -13.63
N GLY A 10 -4.16 6.71 -12.84
CA GLY A 10 -4.05 5.63 -11.88
C GLY A 10 -3.67 4.30 -12.55
N ALA A 11 -4.28 3.97 -13.69
CA ALA A 11 -3.94 2.79 -14.46
C ALA A 11 -2.49 2.84 -14.99
N CYS A 12 -2.02 4.01 -15.44
CA CYS A 12 -0.61 4.20 -15.84
C CYS A 12 0.37 4.00 -14.67
N VAL A 13 0.03 4.53 -13.48
CA VAL A 13 0.82 4.28 -12.27
C VAL A 13 0.81 2.80 -11.90
N GLY A 14 -0.33 2.11 -12.05
CA GLY A 14 -0.44 0.66 -11.88
C GLY A 14 0.45 -0.12 -12.84
N SER A 15 0.51 0.29 -14.11
CA SER A 15 1.42 -0.30 -15.10
C SER A 15 2.88 -0.11 -14.69
N PHE A 16 3.26 1.09 -14.25
CA PHE A 16 4.60 1.35 -13.72
C PHE A 16 4.89 0.58 -12.43
N THR A 17 3.90 0.39 -11.57
CA THR A 17 4.00 -0.46 -10.37
C THR A 17 4.44 -1.89 -10.72
N ASN A 18 3.90 -2.47 -11.78
CA ASN A 18 4.33 -3.80 -12.27
C ASN A 18 5.82 -3.80 -12.68
N VAL A 19 6.31 -2.72 -13.30
CA VAL A 19 7.73 -2.57 -13.64
C VAL A 19 8.59 -2.49 -12.38
N VAL A 20 8.20 -1.66 -11.42
CA VAL A 20 8.90 -1.51 -10.13
C VAL A 20 8.95 -2.83 -9.39
N ALA A 21 7.81 -3.53 -9.28
CA ALA A 21 7.70 -4.80 -8.58
C ALA A 21 8.55 -5.92 -9.21
N TRP A 22 8.72 -5.88 -10.51
CA TRP A 22 9.57 -6.84 -11.21
C TRP A 22 11.06 -6.51 -11.09
N ARG A 23 11.45 -5.25 -11.31
CA ARG A 23 12.85 -4.83 -11.47
C ARG A 23 13.55 -4.55 -10.15
N LEU A 24 12.85 -3.90 -9.20
CA LEU A 24 13.48 -3.45 -7.97
C LEU A 24 14.08 -4.59 -7.12
N PRO A 25 13.40 -5.75 -6.94
CA PRO A 25 14.00 -6.89 -6.24
C PRO A 25 15.20 -7.50 -6.95
N ARG A 26 15.31 -7.29 -8.28
CA ARG A 26 16.42 -7.77 -9.12
C ARG A 26 17.56 -6.77 -9.26
N GLN A 27 17.43 -5.61 -8.58
CA GLN A 27 18.40 -4.50 -8.69
C GLN A 27 18.57 -3.97 -10.13
N GLU A 28 17.52 -4.12 -10.93
CA GLU A 28 17.47 -3.61 -12.30
C GLU A 28 16.97 -2.17 -12.33
N SER A 29 17.41 -1.40 -13.32
CA SER A 29 16.91 -0.05 -13.52
C SER A 29 15.42 -0.05 -13.88
N VAL A 30 14.63 0.76 -13.15
CA VAL A 30 13.19 0.94 -13.43
C VAL A 30 12.93 1.84 -14.65
N VAL A 31 13.99 2.50 -15.18
CA VAL A 31 13.90 3.44 -16.30
C VAL A 31 14.33 2.80 -17.61
N VAL A 32 15.45 2.07 -17.61
CA VAL A 32 16.04 1.45 -18.81
C VAL A 32 16.31 -0.03 -18.57
N PRO A 33 16.12 -0.90 -19.57
CA PRO A 33 15.53 -0.65 -20.90
C PRO A 33 14.00 -0.46 -20.84
N SER A 34 13.37 -0.07 -21.97
CA SER A 34 11.90 -0.05 -22.09
C SER A 34 11.28 -1.42 -21.81
N SER A 35 9.96 -1.44 -21.58
CA SER A 35 9.22 -2.69 -21.36
C SER A 35 9.39 -3.63 -22.56
N HIS A 36 9.72 -4.90 -22.28
CA HIS A 36 9.96 -5.92 -23.30
C HIS A 36 9.42 -7.28 -22.87
N CYS A 37 9.17 -8.13 -23.82
CA CYS A 37 8.76 -9.50 -23.56
C CYS A 37 9.93 -10.31 -22.96
N PRO A 38 9.79 -10.95 -21.79
CA PRO A 38 10.88 -11.72 -21.18
C PRO A 38 11.26 -12.99 -21.96
N ARG A 39 10.40 -13.44 -22.89
CA ARG A 39 10.66 -14.64 -23.69
C ARG A 39 11.37 -14.35 -25.03
N CYS A 40 10.91 -13.35 -25.77
CA CYS A 40 11.46 -13.05 -27.10
C CYS A 40 12.33 -11.79 -27.16
N GLY A 41 12.40 -11.01 -26.06
CA GLY A 41 13.20 -9.79 -26.00
C GLY A 41 12.63 -8.59 -26.77
N HIS A 42 11.56 -8.75 -27.58
CA HIS A 42 10.98 -7.65 -28.32
C HIS A 42 10.40 -6.58 -27.39
N ALA A 43 10.69 -5.32 -27.70
CA ALA A 43 10.13 -4.17 -26.98
C ALA A 43 8.61 -4.11 -27.14
N VAL A 44 7.90 -3.83 -26.04
CA VAL A 44 6.45 -3.65 -26.05
C VAL A 44 6.12 -2.34 -26.78
N ARG A 45 5.27 -2.40 -27.80
CA ARG A 45 4.83 -1.22 -28.55
C ARG A 45 3.98 -0.33 -27.67
N TRP A 46 4.01 0.99 -27.87
CA TRP A 46 3.31 1.94 -27.02
C TRP A 46 1.79 1.65 -26.88
N HIS A 47 1.13 1.22 -27.98
CA HIS A 47 -0.30 0.87 -27.98
C HIS A 47 -0.60 -0.47 -27.31
N ASP A 48 0.39 -1.37 -27.23
CA ASP A 48 0.27 -2.65 -26.49
C ASP A 48 0.52 -2.45 -24.99
N ASN A 49 1.13 -1.33 -24.63
CA ASN A 49 1.43 -0.94 -23.25
C ASN A 49 0.32 -0.04 -22.63
N LEU A 50 -0.81 0.13 -23.33
CA LEU A 50 -1.97 0.83 -22.77
C LEU A 50 -2.53 0.01 -21.60
N PRO A 51 -2.60 0.57 -20.38
CA PRO A 51 -3.00 -0.19 -19.21
C PRO A 51 -4.37 -0.83 -19.38
N VAL A 52 -4.52 -2.09 -18.97
CA VAL A 52 -5.70 -2.94 -19.10
C VAL A 52 -6.07 -3.22 -20.56
N VAL A 53 -6.22 -2.17 -21.36
CA VAL A 53 -6.69 -2.25 -22.75
C VAL A 53 -5.70 -3.04 -23.63
N GLY A 54 -4.41 -2.80 -23.50
CA GLY A 54 -3.36 -3.53 -24.24
C GLY A 54 -3.43 -5.03 -23.99
N TRP A 55 -3.59 -5.43 -22.72
CA TRP A 55 -3.72 -6.84 -22.35
C TRP A 55 -4.99 -7.48 -22.96
N LEU A 56 -6.13 -6.78 -22.90
CA LEU A 56 -7.41 -7.26 -23.49
C LEU A 56 -7.32 -7.39 -25.01
N LEU A 57 -6.77 -6.40 -25.71
CA LEU A 57 -6.60 -6.44 -27.17
C LEU A 57 -5.65 -7.55 -27.62
N LEU A 58 -4.64 -7.86 -26.83
CA LEU A 58 -3.70 -8.95 -27.06
C LEU A 58 -4.20 -10.31 -26.57
N LEU A 59 -5.40 -10.38 -25.97
CA LEU A 59 -5.97 -11.58 -25.39
C LEU A 59 -5.00 -12.26 -24.41
N GLY A 60 -4.27 -11.46 -23.63
CA GLY A 60 -3.30 -11.92 -22.66
C GLY A 60 -2.07 -12.61 -23.25
N ARG A 61 -1.67 -12.29 -24.48
CA ARG A 61 -0.51 -12.92 -25.16
C ARG A 61 0.40 -11.89 -25.80
N CYS A 62 1.70 -12.19 -25.80
CA CYS A 62 2.67 -11.36 -26.51
C CYS A 62 2.30 -11.27 -28.00
N ARG A 63 2.41 -10.10 -28.60
CA ARG A 63 2.12 -9.86 -30.04
C ARG A 63 3.02 -10.68 -30.94
N ASP A 64 4.30 -10.79 -30.60
CA ASP A 64 5.31 -11.39 -31.49
C ASP A 64 5.45 -12.91 -31.26
N CYS A 65 5.67 -13.37 -30.03
CA CYS A 65 5.91 -14.80 -29.74
C CYS A 65 4.70 -15.55 -29.17
N ARG A 66 3.55 -14.89 -28.95
CA ARG A 66 2.32 -15.47 -28.42
C ARG A 66 2.44 -16.08 -27.01
N SER A 67 3.56 -15.86 -26.29
CA SER A 67 3.68 -16.29 -24.92
C SER A 67 2.61 -15.62 -24.03
N PRO A 68 2.08 -16.33 -23.00
CA PRO A 68 1.06 -15.77 -22.12
C PRO A 68 1.60 -14.63 -21.28
N ILE A 69 0.77 -13.59 -21.10
CA ILE A 69 1.00 -12.46 -20.19
C ILE A 69 0.11 -12.66 -18.97
N SER A 70 0.68 -12.64 -17.77
CA SER A 70 -0.06 -12.84 -16.53
C SER A 70 -1.24 -11.86 -16.38
N VAL A 71 -2.39 -12.36 -15.94
CA VAL A 71 -3.57 -11.56 -15.59
C VAL A 71 -3.31 -10.58 -14.45
N ARG A 72 -2.27 -10.78 -13.67
CA ARG A 72 -1.84 -9.88 -12.62
C ARG A 72 -1.57 -8.45 -13.14
N TYR A 73 -1.01 -8.31 -14.33
CA TYR A 73 -0.71 -7.00 -14.92
C TYR A 73 -1.96 -6.13 -15.01
N PRO A 74 -3.01 -6.51 -15.75
CA PRO A 74 -4.22 -5.72 -15.83
C PRO A 74 -4.97 -5.61 -14.49
N LEU A 75 -4.85 -6.58 -13.58
CA LEU A 75 -5.44 -6.49 -12.24
C LEU A 75 -4.80 -5.39 -11.38
N VAL A 76 -3.47 -5.29 -11.35
CA VAL A 76 -2.77 -4.22 -10.64
C VAL A 76 -3.07 -2.86 -11.24
N GLU A 77 -3.17 -2.77 -12.56
CA GLU A 77 -3.53 -1.54 -13.29
C GLU A 77 -4.95 -1.08 -12.95
N ALA A 78 -5.92 -2.00 -12.99
CA ALA A 78 -7.31 -1.72 -12.66
C ALA A 78 -7.48 -1.37 -11.17
N LEU A 79 -6.78 -2.09 -10.27
CA LEU A 79 -6.78 -1.78 -8.84
C LEU A 79 -6.23 -0.38 -8.58
N SER A 80 -5.11 -0.01 -9.20
CA SER A 80 -4.54 1.33 -9.09
C SER A 80 -5.51 2.40 -9.56
N ALA A 81 -6.18 2.18 -10.70
CA ALA A 81 -7.22 3.09 -11.21
C ALA A 81 -8.37 3.27 -10.21
N GLY A 82 -8.86 2.17 -9.62
CA GLY A 82 -9.91 2.20 -8.60
C GLY A 82 -9.50 2.93 -7.32
N LEU A 83 -8.27 2.71 -6.85
CA LEU A 83 -7.73 3.41 -5.68
C LEU A 83 -7.59 4.92 -5.94
N TRP A 84 -7.14 5.33 -7.13
CA TRP A 84 -7.06 6.74 -7.53
C TRP A 84 -8.45 7.39 -7.59
N LEU A 85 -9.45 6.68 -8.09
CA LEU A 85 -10.85 7.13 -8.05
C LEU A 85 -11.35 7.27 -6.61
N SER A 86 -11.08 6.30 -5.74
CA SER A 86 -11.51 6.35 -4.33
C SER A 86 -10.88 7.55 -3.61
N ALA A 87 -9.62 7.87 -3.85
CA ALA A 87 -8.96 9.05 -3.29
C ALA A 87 -9.68 10.36 -3.68
N ALA A 88 -10.19 10.45 -4.91
CA ALA A 88 -10.92 11.63 -5.36
C ALA A 88 -12.31 11.79 -4.71
N TYR A 89 -12.94 10.68 -4.30
CA TYR A 89 -14.26 10.70 -3.66
C TYR A 89 -14.24 11.08 -2.18
N VAL A 90 -13.10 10.92 -1.50
CA VAL A 90 -12.94 11.20 -0.04
C VAL A 90 -13.09 12.66 0.32
N GLN A 91 -13.05 13.56 -0.65
CA GLN A 91 -13.26 14.99 -0.44
C GLN A 91 -14.54 15.34 0.32
N SER A 92 -15.56 14.48 0.29
CA SER A 92 -16.87 14.78 0.86
C SER A 92 -17.04 14.39 2.33
N SER A 93 -16.14 13.57 2.88
CA SER A 93 -16.31 13.01 4.22
C SER A 93 -15.55 13.73 5.34
N GLY A 94 -14.81 14.81 5.03
CA GLY A 94 -14.25 15.70 6.05
C GLY A 94 -13.26 15.09 7.05
N GLY A 95 -12.65 13.99 6.70
CA GLY A 95 -11.82 13.23 7.64
C GLY A 95 -10.33 13.51 7.50
N GLY A 96 -9.79 14.48 8.24
CA GLY A 96 -8.36 14.62 8.39
C GLY A 96 -7.90 16.06 8.66
N ASP A 97 -6.72 16.20 9.23
CA ASP A 97 -6.09 17.48 9.57
C ASP A 97 -5.52 18.23 8.34
N LEU A 98 -5.62 17.64 7.14
CA LEU A 98 -5.12 18.22 5.91
C LEU A 98 -6.10 19.26 5.34
N PRO A 99 -5.60 20.37 4.76
CA PRO A 99 -6.44 21.33 4.05
C PRO A 99 -7.25 20.65 2.94
N ALA A 100 -8.53 21.01 2.79
CA ALA A 100 -9.43 20.44 1.80
C ALA A 100 -8.88 20.52 0.35
N ALA A 101 -8.05 21.51 0.05
CA ALA A 101 -7.38 21.66 -1.25
C ALA A 101 -6.25 20.63 -1.47
N VAL A 102 -5.64 20.11 -0.41
CA VAL A 102 -4.49 19.18 -0.47
C VAL A 102 -4.94 17.72 -0.36
N LEU A 103 -5.98 17.47 0.43
CA LEU A 103 -6.45 16.14 0.79
C LEU A 103 -6.65 15.21 -0.42
N PRO A 104 -7.30 15.62 -1.53
CA PRO A 104 -7.50 14.71 -2.66
C PRO A 104 -6.21 14.32 -3.38
N TRP A 105 -5.27 15.25 -3.46
CA TRP A 105 -4.01 15.05 -4.15
C TRP A 105 -3.02 14.24 -3.30
N ALA A 106 -3.14 14.31 -1.98
CA ALA A 106 -2.31 13.58 -1.04
C ALA A 106 -2.46 12.05 -1.19
N GLY A 107 -3.65 11.54 -1.47
CA GLY A 107 -3.88 10.11 -1.68
C GLY A 107 -3.15 9.51 -2.88
N LEU A 108 -2.89 10.31 -3.92
CA LEU A 108 -2.29 9.82 -5.15
C LEU A 108 -0.84 9.33 -4.96
N PRO A 109 0.08 10.10 -4.35
CA PRO A 109 1.42 9.61 -4.05
C PRO A 109 1.42 8.51 -2.98
N LEU A 110 0.47 8.51 -2.04
CA LEU A 110 0.34 7.42 -1.07
C LEU A 110 0.09 6.09 -1.79
N ILE A 111 -0.89 6.03 -2.70
CA ILE A 111 -1.20 4.83 -3.49
C ILE A 111 0.00 4.44 -4.35
N ALA A 112 0.64 5.40 -5.03
CA ALA A 112 1.77 5.15 -5.90
C ALA A 112 2.97 4.51 -5.16
N LEU A 113 3.09 4.73 -3.85
CA LEU A 113 4.13 4.15 -3.00
C LEU A 113 3.66 2.86 -2.30
N LEU A 114 2.42 2.79 -1.81
CA LEU A 114 1.89 1.60 -1.14
C LEU A 114 1.72 0.42 -2.09
N LEU A 115 1.21 0.65 -3.29
CA LEU A 115 0.87 -0.45 -4.20
C LEU A 115 2.09 -1.28 -4.62
N PRO A 116 3.24 -0.70 -5.04
CA PRO A 116 4.43 -1.50 -5.30
C PRO A 116 4.97 -2.21 -4.04
N LEU A 117 4.87 -1.61 -2.84
CA LEU A 117 5.25 -2.28 -1.60
C LEU A 117 4.40 -3.53 -1.35
N VAL A 118 3.08 -3.43 -1.53
CA VAL A 118 2.15 -4.57 -1.42
C VAL A 118 2.52 -5.67 -2.41
N VAL A 119 2.74 -5.32 -3.67
CA VAL A 119 3.03 -6.28 -4.74
C VAL A 119 4.37 -6.99 -4.51
N ILE A 120 5.40 -6.26 -4.07
CA ILE A 120 6.73 -6.82 -3.78
C ILE A 120 6.68 -7.71 -2.54
N ASP A 121 5.95 -7.30 -1.50
CA ASP A 121 5.86 -8.10 -0.27
C ASP A 121 5.12 -9.41 -0.51
N PHE A 122 4.08 -9.44 -1.33
CA PHE A 122 3.41 -10.67 -1.73
C PHE A 122 4.35 -11.66 -2.47
N ASP A 123 5.27 -11.14 -3.28
CA ASP A 123 6.14 -11.98 -4.09
C ASP A 123 7.42 -12.41 -3.37
N HIS A 124 7.98 -11.51 -2.58
CA HIS A 124 9.35 -11.64 -2.06
C HIS A 124 9.44 -11.56 -0.54
N MET A 125 8.32 -11.26 0.17
CA MET A 125 8.31 -10.98 1.63
C MET A 125 9.38 -9.97 2.00
N TRP A 126 9.50 -8.92 1.20
CA TRP A 126 10.49 -7.88 1.33
C TRP A 126 9.91 -6.51 1.00
N LEU A 127 10.12 -5.55 1.89
CA LEU A 127 9.69 -4.16 1.72
C LEU A 127 10.91 -3.29 1.36
N PRO A 128 10.98 -2.76 0.13
CA PRO A 128 12.09 -1.92 -0.32
C PRO A 128 12.23 -0.64 0.51
N GLU A 129 13.36 -0.49 1.18
CA GLU A 129 13.64 0.68 2.00
C GLU A 129 13.51 2.01 1.25
N PRO A 130 13.97 2.16 -0.02
CA PRO A 130 13.82 3.41 -0.76
C PRO A 130 12.36 3.86 -0.88
N LEU A 131 11.42 2.94 -1.11
CA LEU A 131 9.99 3.28 -1.22
C LEU A 131 9.42 3.72 0.12
N CYS A 132 9.73 3.02 1.22
CA CYS A 132 9.29 3.43 2.55
C CYS A 132 9.88 4.80 2.93
N ARG A 133 11.16 5.03 2.64
CA ARG A 133 11.86 6.31 2.92
C ARG A 133 11.22 7.48 2.16
N TRP A 134 10.99 7.31 0.85
CA TRP A 134 10.26 8.32 0.07
C TRP A 134 8.85 8.52 0.58
N GLY A 135 8.18 7.45 1.01
CA GLY A 135 6.86 7.53 1.61
C GLY A 135 6.83 8.37 2.88
N VAL A 136 7.80 8.21 3.77
CA VAL A 136 7.97 9.06 4.96
C VAL A 136 8.20 10.52 4.57
N LEU A 137 9.14 10.80 3.66
CA LEU A 137 9.48 12.17 3.25
C LEU A 137 8.28 12.88 2.62
N VAL A 138 7.57 12.23 1.71
CA VAL A 138 6.38 12.80 1.04
C VAL A 138 5.25 13.00 2.04
N GLY A 139 4.99 12.03 2.94
CA GLY A 139 3.97 12.17 3.98
C GLY A 139 4.22 13.34 4.91
N LEU A 140 5.47 13.49 5.39
CA LEU A 140 5.86 14.63 6.23
C LEU A 140 5.81 15.96 5.47
N ALA A 141 6.19 16.00 4.19
CA ALA A 141 6.07 17.20 3.37
C ALA A 141 4.61 17.63 3.19
N ILE A 142 3.70 16.66 3.00
CA ILE A 142 2.26 16.93 2.90
C ILE A 142 1.71 17.39 4.26
N SER A 143 2.06 16.74 5.38
CA SER A 143 1.61 17.14 6.71
C SER A 143 2.07 18.56 7.08
N ALA A 144 3.22 18.99 6.59
CA ALA A 144 3.72 20.36 6.77
C ALA A 144 2.80 21.43 6.14
N THR A 145 2.02 21.08 5.10
CA THR A 145 1.05 21.99 4.48
C THR A 145 -0.13 22.31 5.41
N ALA A 146 -0.41 21.44 6.39
CA ALA A 146 -1.44 21.65 7.41
C ALA A 146 -0.94 22.49 8.61
N GLY A 147 0.32 22.84 8.62
CA GLY A 147 0.92 23.70 9.63
C GLY A 147 1.83 22.93 10.61
N ARG A 148 2.58 23.71 11.39
CA ARG A 148 3.60 23.17 12.31
C ARG A 148 3.07 22.15 13.33
N PRO A 149 1.90 22.32 13.97
CA PRO A 149 1.40 21.34 14.93
C PRO A 149 1.19 19.95 14.30
N VAL A 150 0.54 19.88 13.13
CA VAL A 150 0.28 18.63 12.40
C VAL A 150 1.59 17.98 11.94
N PHE A 151 2.51 18.78 11.40
CA PHE A 151 3.83 18.27 11.02
C PHE A 151 4.58 17.63 12.20
N VAL A 152 4.60 18.28 13.37
CA VAL A 152 5.28 17.76 14.55
C VAL A 152 4.61 16.49 15.06
N GLU A 153 3.29 16.44 15.06
CA GLU A 153 2.52 15.26 15.44
C GLU A 153 2.86 14.07 14.52
N HIS A 154 2.83 14.25 13.19
CA HIS A 154 3.14 13.23 12.22
C HIS A 154 4.61 12.78 12.29
N LEU A 155 5.53 13.70 12.56
CA LEU A 155 6.95 13.37 12.79
C LEU A 155 7.12 12.49 14.04
N ILE A 156 6.47 12.85 15.14
CA ILE A 156 6.49 12.04 16.37
C ILE A 156 5.87 10.66 16.10
N ALA A 157 4.71 10.60 15.41
CA ALA A 157 4.07 9.35 15.06
C ALA A 157 4.95 8.45 14.21
N THR A 158 5.69 9.02 13.24
CA THR A 158 6.68 8.31 12.41
C THR A 158 7.75 7.64 13.27
N VAL A 159 8.34 8.39 14.17
CA VAL A 159 9.42 7.90 15.05
C VAL A 159 8.89 6.85 16.04
N LEU A 160 7.74 7.12 16.65
CA LEU A 160 7.13 6.19 17.60
C LEU A 160 6.72 4.88 16.94
N ALA A 161 6.12 4.92 15.74
CA ALA A 161 5.74 3.71 15.01
C ALA A 161 6.97 2.86 14.64
N LEU A 162 8.06 3.50 14.19
CA LEU A 162 9.31 2.80 13.90
C LEU A 162 9.85 2.11 15.15
N LEU A 163 10.09 2.90 16.23
CA LEU A 163 10.71 2.40 17.45
C LEU A 163 9.85 1.35 18.17
N ALA A 164 8.52 1.53 18.18
CA ALA A 164 7.62 0.58 18.81
C ALA A 164 7.67 -0.80 18.14
N LEU A 165 7.67 -0.86 16.79
CA LEU A 165 7.74 -2.12 16.08
C LEU A 165 9.14 -2.75 16.10
N GLU A 166 10.21 -1.96 16.05
CA GLU A 166 11.57 -2.47 16.24
C GLU A 166 11.75 -3.04 17.65
N TRP A 167 11.25 -2.34 18.67
CA TRP A 167 11.29 -2.82 20.05
C TRP A 167 10.45 -4.10 20.23
N LEU A 168 9.26 -4.14 19.65
CA LEU A 168 8.37 -5.32 19.70
C LEU A 168 9.04 -6.52 19.01
N SER A 169 9.68 -6.32 17.85
CA SER A 169 10.41 -7.36 17.14
C SER A 169 11.59 -7.88 17.97
N ALA A 170 12.38 -6.99 18.56
CA ALA A 170 13.51 -7.35 19.43
C ALA A 170 13.05 -8.08 20.71
N LEU A 171 11.93 -7.66 21.30
CA LEU A 171 11.35 -8.33 22.46
C LEU A 171 10.87 -9.74 22.11
N ALA A 172 10.16 -9.90 20.99
CA ALA A 172 9.68 -11.18 20.54
C ALA A 172 10.85 -12.14 20.21
N GLU A 173 11.93 -11.63 19.60
CA GLU A 173 13.13 -12.42 19.35
C GLU A 173 13.78 -12.91 20.65
N ARG A 174 13.83 -12.06 21.69
CA ARG A 174 14.35 -12.46 23.02
C ARG A 174 13.48 -13.51 23.72
N LEU A 175 12.15 -13.43 23.57
CA LEU A 175 11.21 -14.32 24.26
C LEU A 175 10.99 -15.65 23.53
N VAL A 176 10.95 -15.63 22.21
CA VAL A 176 10.57 -16.79 21.37
C VAL A 176 11.77 -17.36 20.60
N GLY A 177 12.91 -16.66 20.61
CA GLY A 177 14.14 -17.06 19.91
C GLY A 177 14.05 -16.92 18.38
N LYS A 178 13.03 -16.23 17.87
CA LYS A 178 12.82 -15.99 16.44
C LYS A 178 12.26 -14.57 16.23
N PRO A 179 12.70 -13.84 15.17
CA PRO A 179 12.13 -12.56 14.85
C PRO A 179 10.64 -12.72 14.52
N ALA A 180 9.78 -11.96 15.20
CA ALA A 180 8.33 -12.04 15.01
C ALA A 180 7.84 -11.11 13.89
N LEU A 181 8.53 -9.98 13.68
CA LEU A 181 8.23 -8.99 12.63
C LEU A 181 9.46 -8.71 11.79
N GLY A 182 9.25 -8.44 10.49
CA GLY A 182 10.29 -7.97 9.61
C GLY A 182 10.65 -6.49 9.90
N LEU A 183 11.92 -6.13 9.80
CA LEU A 183 12.35 -4.71 9.88
C LEU A 183 11.68 -3.84 8.79
N GLY A 184 11.22 -4.46 7.69
CA GLY A 184 10.46 -3.80 6.65
C GLY A 184 9.11 -3.30 7.14
N ASP A 185 8.41 -4.09 7.96
CA ASP A 185 7.10 -3.75 8.53
C ASP A 185 7.19 -2.51 9.44
N ALA A 186 8.28 -2.39 10.22
CA ALA A 186 8.53 -1.21 11.04
C ALA A 186 8.72 0.05 10.18
N LYS A 187 9.43 -0.05 9.05
CA LYS A 187 9.61 1.07 8.11
C LYS A 187 8.30 1.45 7.40
N LEU A 188 7.47 0.46 7.06
CA LEU A 188 6.15 0.72 6.47
C LEU A 188 5.20 1.36 7.49
N ALA A 189 5.25 0.94 8.76
CA ALA A 189 4.48 1.57 9.82
C ALA A 189 4.95 3.02 10.09
N ALA A 190 6.26 3.27 10.05
CA ALA A 190 6.80 4.62 10.12
C ALA A 190 6.28 5.51 8.98
N MET A 191 6.23 4.96 7.75
CA MET A 191 5.57 5.63 6.63
C MET A 191 4.10 5.93 6.96
N GLY A 192 3.35 4.96 7.49
CA GLY A 192 1.97 5.18 7.92
C GLY A 192 1.83 6.30 8.95
N GLY A 193 2.75 6.39 9.93
CA GLY A 193 2.81 7.47 10.92
C GLY A 193 2.98 8.85 10.29
N ALA A 194 3.79 8.96 9.23
CA ALA A 194 4.01 10.20 8.49
C ALA A 194 2.75 10.70 7.75
N TRP A 195 1.81 9.82 7.44
CA TRP A 195 0.58 10.14 6.70
C TRP A 195 -0.65 10.28 7.59
N LEU A 196 -0.69 9.59 8.73
CA LEU A 196 -1.90 9.40 9.54
C LEU A 196 -1.83 10.03 10.93
N GLY A 197 -0.64 10.47 11.36
CA GLY A 197 -0.43 10.84 12.76
C GLY A 197 -0.51 9.63 13.72
N HIS A 198 -0.44 9.88 15.02
CA HIS A 198 -0.32 8.81 16.02
C HIS A 198 -1.60 7.98 16.20
N TRP A 199 -2.76 8.59 16.23
CA TRP A 199 -4.04 7.87 16.33
C TRP A 199 -4.36 7.07 15.08
N GLY A 200 -4.11 7.69 13.92
CA GLY A 200 -4.36 7.04 12.63
C GLY A 200 -3.48 5.81 12.43
N ILE A 201 -2.18 5.89 12.72
CA ILE A 201 -1.29 4.72 12.57
C ILE A 201 -1.59 3.63 13.60
N ALA A 202 -1.93 3.98 14.83
CA ALA A 202 -2.34 2.99 15.84
C ALA A 202 -3.57 2.20 15.37
N LEU A 203 -4.58 2.90 14.84
CA LEU A 203 -5.76 2.27 14.27
C LEU A 203 -5.45 1.42 13.05
N ALA A 204 -4.62 1.93 12.12
CA ALA A 204 -4.21 1.20 10.91
C ALA A 204 -3.49 -0.10 11.27
N MET A 205 -2.61 -0.08 12.27
CA MET A 205 -1.93 -1.27 12.78
C MET A 205 -2.92 -2.24 13.45
N GLY A 206 -3.90 -1.76 14.20
CA GLY A 206 -4.97 -2.58 14.76
C GLY A 206 -5.75 -3.32 13.68
N LEU A 207 -6.17 -2.60 12.63
CA LEU A 207 -6.85 -3.18 11.47
C LEU A 207 -5.96 -4.20 10.73
N ALA A 208 -4.67 -3.89 10.56
CA ALA A 208 -3.71 -4.79 9.94
C ALA A 208 -3.57 -6.11 10.71
N VAL A 209 -3.46 -6.04 12.05
CA VAL A 209 -3.37 -7.23 12.90
C VAL A 209 -4.64 -8.06 12.82
N LEU A 210 -5.82 -7.43 12.90
CA LEU A 210 -7.10 -8.13 12.79
C LEU A 210 -7.26 -8.82 11.42
N ALA A 211 -7.02 -8.09 10.32
CA ALA A 211 -7.12 -8.64 8.97
C ALA A 211 -6.09 -9.76 8.75
N GLY A 212 -4.85 -9.56 9.17
CA GLY A 212 -3.78 -10.56 9.09
C GLY A 212 -4.09 -11.81 9.91
N ALA A 213 -4.63 -11.66 11.13
CA ALA A 213 -5.04 -12.77 11.97
C ALA A 213 -6.19 -13.59 11.35
N VAL A 214 -7.20 -12.91 10.78
CA VAL A 214 -8.33 -13.57 10.11
C VAL A 214 -7.84 -14.33 8.87
N VAL A 215 -7.11 -13.66 7.97
CA VAL A 215 -6.66 -14.27 6.71
C VAL A 215 -5.61 -15.34 6.95
N GLY A 216 -4.60 -15.06 7.79
CA GLY A 216 -3.55 -16.02 8.14
C GLY A 216 -4.08 -17.21 8.93
N GLY A 217 -5.02 -16.96 9.87
CA GLY A 217 -5.72 -18.01 10.61
C GLY A 217 -6.55 -18.92 9.70
N ALA A 218 -7.36 -18.32 8.82
CA ALA A 218 -8.14 -19.06 7.84
C ALA A 218 -7.25 -19.89 6.88
N ALA A 219 -6.14 -19.32 6.42
CA ALA A 219 -5.19 -20.02 5.55
C ALA A 219 -4.54 -21.22 6.26
N ARG A 220 -4.27 -21.12 7.56
CA ARG A 220 -3.75 -22.24 8.36
C ARG A 220 -4.80 -23.32 8.64
N ILE A 221 -6.04 -22.92 8.99
CA ILE A 221 -7.14 -23.86 9.21
C ILE A 221 -7.47 -24.63 7.94
N THR A 222 -7.42 -23.98 6.77
CA THR A 222 -7.67 -24.62 5.46
C THR A 222 -6.46 -25.40 4.92
N GLY A 223 -5.35 -25.48 5.66
CA GLY A 223 -4.14 -26.18 5.24
C GLY A 223 -3.35 -25.53 4.10
N ARG A 224 -3.72 -24.30 3.70
CA ARG A 224 -3.00 -23.55 2.66
C ARG A 224 -1.69 -22.96 3.15
N LEU A 225 -1.55 -22.76 4.45
CA LEU A 225 -0.36 -22.23 5.09
C LEU A 225 0.13 -23.21 6.15
N GLY A 226 1.39 -23.64 6.06
CA GLY A 226 2.01 -24.54 7.04
C GLY A 226 2.19 -23.86 8.41
N PRO A 227 2.37 -24.65 9.51
CA PRO A 227 2.43 -24.11 10.88
C PRO A 227 3.54 -23.09 11.11
N GLN A 228 4.65 -23.16 10.37
CA GLN A 228 5.83 -22.28 10.50
C GLN A 228 6.12 -21.50 9.21
N GLN A 229 5.21 -21.55 8.24
CA GLN A 229 5.41 -20.86 6.99
C GLN A 229 5.24 -19.35 7.20
N PRO A 230 6.20 -18.52 6.77
CA PRO A 230 6.07 -17.08 6.85
C PRO A 230 4.93 -16.58 5.96
N PHE A 231 4.36 -15.45 6.34
CA PHE A 231 3.20 -14.86 5.71
C PHE A 231 3.45 -13.35 5.54
N PRO A 232 3.22 -12.77 4.35
CA PRO A 232 3.47 -11.36 4.11
C PRO A 232 2.51 -10.51 4.93
N PHE A 233 3.04 -9.67 5.82
CA PHE A 233 2.23 -8.80 6.69
C PHE A 233 2.09 -7.38 6.14
N GLY A 234 3.05 -6.91 5.34
CA GLY A 234 3.04 -5.60 4.70
C GLY A 234 1.74 -5.24 3.96
N PRO A 235 1.10 -6.15 3.20
CA PRO A 235 -0.17 -5.89 2.55
C PRO A 235 -1.30 -5.48 3.51
N PHE A 236 -1.33 -6.05 4.72
CA PHE A 236 -2.33 -5.70 5.73
C PHE A 236 -2.05 -4.35 6.37
N ILE A 237 -0.77 -4.03 6.61
CA ILE A 237 -0.36 -2.69 7.07
C ILE A 237 -0.74 -1.65 6.01
N ALA A 238 -0.42 -1.89 4.74
CA ALA A 238 -0.75 -0.99 3.64
C ALA A 238 -2.28 -0.79 3.48
N LEU A 239 -3.05 -1.87 3.62
CA LEU A 239 -4.51 -1.82 3.61
C LEU A 239 -5.04 -0.98 4.79
N GLY A 240 -4.52 -1.21 6.00
CA GLY A 240 -4.88 -0.44 7.19
C GLY A 240 -4.57 1.05 7.01
N ILE A 241 -3.36 1.39 6.52
CA ILE A 241 -2.97 2.77 6.21
C ILE A 241 -3.95 3.38 5.21
N TRP A 242 -4.26 2.68 4.11
CA TRP A 242 -5.16 3.18 3.09
C TRP A 242 -6.58 3.40 3.62
N LEU A 243 -7.15 2.43 4.34
CA LEU A 243 -8.52 2.53 4.87
C LEU A 243 -8.67 3.66 5.89
N VAL A 244 -7.67 3.84 6.78
CA VAL A 244 -7.71 4.91 7.77
C VAL A 244 -7.49 6.27 7.11
N TRP A 245 -6.61 6.35 6.11
CA TRP A 245 -6.42 7.57 5.32
C TRP A 245 -7.71 7.96 4.57
N LEU A 246 -8.39 6.96 3.99
CA LEU A 246 -9.59 7.14 3.18
C LEU A 246 -10.78 7.64 4.00
N MET A 247 -11.03 7.06 5.18
CA MET A 247 -12.22 7.32 5.99
C MET A 247 -11.97 8.33 7.12
N GLY A 248 -10.71 8.59 7.43
CA GLY A 248 -10.30 9.36 8.60
C GLY A 248 -10.38 8.56 9.92
N PRO A 249 -9.50 8.83 10.90
CA PRO A 249 -9.46 8.09 12.15
C PRO A 249 -10.73 8.26 13.00
N PHE A 250 -11.36 9.43 12.97
CA PHE A 250 -12.58 9.72 13.74
C PHE A 250 -13.80 8.96 13.24
N TRP A 251 -13.94 8.76 11.92
CA TRP A 251 -15.00 7.94 11.35
C TRP A 251 -14.98 6.51 11.92
N TRP A 252 -13.80 5.90 12.00
CA TRP A 252 -13.65 4.57 12.60
C TRP A 252 -14.05 4.55 14.07
N TRP A 253 -13.71 5.60 14.81
CA TRP A 253 -14.07 5.74 16.20
C TRP A 253 -15.59 5.84 16.38
N GLU A 254 -16.28 6.63 15.56
CA GLU A 254 -17.74 6.73 15.55
C GLU A 254 -18.42 5.40 15.24
N GLN A 255 -17.91 4.65 14.23
CA GLN A 255 -18.44 3.31 13.93
C GLN A 255 -18.26 2.35 15.10
N TRP A 256 -17.11 2.39 15.76
CA TRP A 256 -16.85 1.58 16.96
C TRP A 256 -17.82 1.90 18.10
N GLN A 257 -18.02 3.18 18.40
CA GLN A 257 -18.99 3.62 19.40
C GLN A 257 -20.39 3.16 19.03
N ALA A 258 -20.84 3.38 17.80
CA ALA A 258 -22.16 2.95 17.34
C ALA A 258 -22.38 1.43 17.45
N ALA A 259 -21.34 0.63 17.25
CA ALA A 259 -21.39 -0.83 17.35
C ALA A 259 -21.39 -1.32 18.81
N LEU A 260 -20.68 -0.65 19.73
CA LEU A 260 -20.49 -1.10 21.10
C LEU A 260 -21.50 -0.50 22.11
N MET A 261 -21.93 0.75 21.90
CA MET A 261 -22.87 1.42 22.83
C MET A 261 -24.17 0.64 23.10
N PRO A 262 -24.81 0.01 22.08
CA PRO A 262 -26.02 -0.81 22.34
C PRO A 262 -25.79 -1.98 23.30
N TRP A 263 -24.54 -2.53 23.32
CA TRP A 263 -24.16 -3.67 24.17
C TRP A 263 -23.73 -3.25 25.58
N LEU A 264 -23.33 -2.00 25.76
CA LEU A 264 -22.89 -1.44 27.05
C LEU A 264 -24.02 -0.75 27.81
N GLY A 265 -25.22 -0.60 27.19
CA GLY A 265 -26.36 0.07 27.81
C GLY A 265 -26.14 1.59 27.99
N LEU A 266 -25.25 2.21 27.20
CA LEU A 266 -24.93 3.62 27.26
C LEU A 266 -25.58 4.37 26.09
#